data_fc9e227d0f3e355d0402c96585c5486a
#
_entry.id   fc9e227d0f3e355d0402c96585c5486a
#
_cell.length_a   1.000
_cell.length_b   1.000
_cell.length_c   1.000
_cell.angle_alpha   90.00
_cell.angle_beta   90.00
_cell.angle_gamma   90.00
#
_symmetry.space_group_name_H-M   'P 1'
#
loop_
_entity.id
_entity.type
_entity.pdbx_description
1 polymer ?
#
loop_
_entity_poly.entity_id
_entity_poly.type
_entity_poly.pdbx_seq_one_letter_code
_entity_poly.pdbx_strand_id
1 'polypeptide(L)'
;MLRLLVMLASIANCAGGLVLIATWATMWQRVPIIVLFIGASLLIQGAYTILYLRGDLDRWRDLATGALFAGEGLSAVVGAGGLIQSIIHNISNADMEMAPVLAGLLMLVQAVLALLFLLVTDRLRPRVNGRSAV
;
A
#
# COMPACT_ATOMS: atom_id res chain seq x y z
N MET A 1 6.69 14.50 -10.33
CA MET A 1 7.59 13.38 -10.00
C MET A 1 7.00 12.48 -8.90
N LEU A 2 6.66 12.99 -7.72
CA LEU A 2 6.12 12.16 -6.61
C LEU A 2 4.85 11.36 -7.00
N ARG A 3 3.87 11.99 -7.70
CA ARG A 3 2.67 11.30 -8.19
C ARG A 3 2.99 10.10 -9.09
N LEU A 4 4.01 10.22 -9.94
CA LEU A 4 4.45 9.12 -10.81
C LEU A 4 5.07 7.98 -9.98
N LEU A 5 5.89 8.30 -8.98
CA LEU A 5 6.48 7.30 -8.09
C LEU A 5 5.42 6.54 -7.31
N VAL A 6 4.42 7.26 -6.76
CA VAL A 6 3.28 6.62 -6.07
C VAL A 6 2.51 5.71 -7.03
N MET A 7 2.27 6.16 -8.26
CA MET A 7 1.56 5.36 -9.27
C MET A 7 2.32 4.09 -9.64
N LEU A 8 3.65 4.19 -9.84
CA LEU A 8 4.50 3.02 -10.13
C LEU A 8 4.53 2.04 -8.97
N ALA A 9 4.68 2.53 -7.72
CA ALA A 9 4.62 1.69 -6.52
C ALA A 9 3.26 0.97 -6.41
N SER A 10 2.15 1.68 -6.69
CA SER A 10 0.80 1.10 -6.65
C SER A 10 0.60 0.01 -7.72
N ILE A 11 1.14 0.21 -8.93
CA ILE A 11 1.13 -0.82 -9.98
C ILE A 11 1.95 -2.04 -9.55
N ALA A 12 3.13 -1.82 -8.94
CA ALA A 12 3.96 -2.91 -8.43
C ALA A 12 3.24 -3.70 -7.32
N ASN A 13 2.51 -3.02 -6.42
CA ASN A 13 1.68 -3.68 -5.40
C ASN A 13 0.55 -4.50 -6.02
N CYS A 14 -0.16 -3.95 -7.03
CA CYS A 14 -1.20 -4.71 -7.74
C CYS A 14 -0.61 -5.97 -8.39
N ALA A 15 0.52 -5.84 -9.08
CA ALA A 15 1.18 -6.98 -9.72
C ALA A 15 1.65 -8.02 -8.69
N GLY A 16 2.32 -7.58 -7.61
CA GLY A 16 2.74 -8.45 -6.50
C GLY A 16 1.56 -9.14 -5.83
N GLY A 17 0.47 -8.41 -5.58
CA GLY A 17 -0.77 -8.97 -5.03
C GLY A 17 -1.37 -10.05 -5.91
N LEU A 18 -1.47 -9.82 -7.22
CA LEU A 18 -1.97 -10.82 -8.18
C LEU A 18 -1.08 -12.06 -8.23
N VAL A 19 0.25 -11.92 -8.20
CA VAL A 19 1.18 -13.04 -8.16
C VAL A 19 0.97 -13.89 -6.91
N LEU A 20 0.84 -13.27 -5.73
CA LEU A 20 0.61 -13.99 -4.48
C LEU A 20 -0.74 -14.72 -4.47
N ILE A 21 -1.80 -14.08 -4.96
CA ILE A 21 -3.13 -14.71 -5.08
C ILE A 21 -3.08 -15.89 -6.06
N ALA A 22 -2.44 -15.72 -7.22
CA ALA A 22 -2.29 -16.80 -8.19
C ALA A 22 -1.45 -17.96 -7.63
N THR A 23 -0.36 -17.67 -6.92
CA THR A 23 0.47 -18.68 -6.24
C THR A 23 -0.36 -19.45 -5.22
N TRP A 24 -1.15 -18.75 -4.40
CA TRP A 24 -2.03 -19.44 -3.45
C TRP A 24 -3.08 -20.29 -4.16
N ALA A 25 -3.73 -19.77 -5.21
CA ALA A 25 -4.78 -20.48 -5.94
C ALA A 25 -4.26 -21.75 -6.63
N THR A 26 -3.02 -21.76 -7.12
CA THR A 26 -2.41 -22.92 -7.77
C THR A 26 -1.77 -23.90 -6.80
N MET A 27 -1.38 -23.45 -5.62
CA MET A 27 -0.64 -24.24 -4.63
C MET A 27 -1.32 -24.23 -3.25
N TRP A 28 -2.65 -24.10 -3.20
CA TRP A 28 -3.42 -23.90 -1.98
C TRP A 28 -3.18 -24.96 -0.87
N GLN A 29 -2.80 -26.19 -1.25
CA GLN A 29 -2.48 -27.26 -0.30
C GLN A 29 -1.09 -27.12 0.36
N ARG A 30 -0.21 -26.32 -0.23
CA ARG A 30 1.19 -26.14 0.21
C ARG A 30 1.49 -24.75 0.74
N VAL A 31 0.68 -23.76 0.35
CA VAL A 31 0.89 -22.35 0.69
C VAL A 31 -0.13 -21.92 1.73
N PRO A 32 0.30 -21.35 2.86
CA PRO A 32 -0.60 -20.88 3.92
C PRO A 32 -1.61 -19.83 3.41
N ILE A 33 -2.82 -19.85 3.95
CA ILE A 33 -3.90 -18.91 3.60
C ILE A 33 -3.51 -17.44 3.83
N ILE A 34 -2.55 -17.20 4.71
CA ILE A 34 -2.05 -15.83 4.97
C ILE A 34 -1.49 -15.17 3.70
N VAL A 35 -0.94 -15.95 2.77
CA VAL A 35 -0.41 -15.45 1.49
C VAL A 35 -1.53 -14.86 0.63
N LEU A 36 -2.73 -15.45 0.66
CA LEU A 36 -3.91 -14.91 -0.01
C LEU A 36 -4.30 -13.54 0.60
N PHE A 37 -4.31 -13.42 1.93
CA PHE A 37 -4.65 -12.17 2.60
C PHE A 37 -3.62 -11.06 2.32
N ILE A 38 -2.34 -11.40 2.33
CA ILE A 38 -1.27 -10.45 1.97
C ILE A 38 -1.43 -10.01 0.51
N GLY A 39 -1.66 -10.95 -0.42
CA GLY A 39 -1.88 -10.64 -1.82
C GLY A 39 -3.10 -9.76 -2.04
N ALA A 40 -4.23 -10.07 -1.38
CA ALA A 40 -5.43 -9.25 -1.44
C ALA A 40 -5.21 -7.84 -0.87
N SER A 41 -4.48 -7.71 0.23
CA SER A 41 -4.15 -6.41 0.83
C SER A 41 -3.30 -5.55 -0.11
N LEU A 42 -2.26 -6.12 -0.72
CA LEU A 42 -1.43 -5.43 -1.72
C LEU A 42 -2.27 -4.97 -2.93
N LEU A 43 -3.15 -5.84 -3.43
CA LEU A 43 -3.99 -5.52 -4.58
C LEU A 43 -4.97 -4.40 -4.25
N ILE A 44 -5.66 -4.46 -3.11
CA ILE A 44 -6.61 -3.44 -2.66
C ILE A 44 -5.90 -2.11 -2.45
N GLN A 45 -4.77 -2.11 -1.74
CA GLN A 45 -3.97 -0.92 -1.49
C GLN A 45 -3.54 -0.25 -2.81
N GLY A 46 -2.95 -1.02 -3.73
CA GLY A 46 -2.51 -0.51 -5.01
C GLY A 46 -3.66 0.03 -5.86
N ALA A 47 -4.74 -0.74 -5.99
CA ALA A 47 -5.91 -0.34 -6.78
C ALA A 47 -6.59 0.92 -6.22
N TYR A 48 -6.79 1.00 -4.91
CA TYR A 48 -7.38 2.17 -4.27
C TYR A 48 -6.55 3.43 -4.50
N THR A 49 -5.23 3.33 -4.34
CA THR A 49 -4.32 4.46 -4.59
C THR A 49 -4.34 4.91 -6.05
N ILE A 50 -4.41 3.99 -7.01
CA ILE A 50 -4.54 4.31 -8.44
C ILE A 50 -5.86 5.06 -8.70
N LEU A 51 -7.00 4.58 -8.19
CA LEU A 51 -8.30 5.24 -8.35
C LEU A 51 -8.29 6.65 -7.75
N TYR A 52 -7.69 6.81 -6.57
CA TYR A 52 -7.51 8.11 -5.93
C TYR A 52 -6.68 9.07 -6.78
N LEU A 53 -5.54 8.61 -7.32
CA LEU A 53 -4.68 9.41 -8.17
C LEU A 53 -5.33 9.78 -9.51
N ARG A 54 -6.18 8.92 -10.06
CA ARG A 54 -6.93 9.19 -11.31
C ARG A 54 -8.01 10.24 -11.12
N GLY A 55 -8.50 10.45 -9.89
CA GLY A 55 -9.60 11.34 -9.59
C GLY A 55 -10.98 10.65 -9.67
N ASP A 56 -11.02 9.33 -9.81
CA ASP A 56 -12.27 8.57 -9.87
C ASP A 56 -13.06 8.67 -8.55
N LEU A 57 -12.40 9.11 -7.46
CA LEU A 57 -12.98 9.30 -6.12
C LEU A 57 -13.24 10.77 -5.76
N ASP A 58 -13.14 11.70 -6.70
CA ASP A 58 -13.24 13.14 -6.43
C ASP A 58 -14.58 13.56 -5.80
N ARG A 59 -15.67 12.85 -6.09
CA ARG A 59 -16.98 13.08 -5.46
C ARG A 59 -16.96 12.85 -3.94
N TRP A 60 -16.09 11.97 -3.44
CA TRP A 60 -15.95 11.58 -2.04
C TRP A 60 -14.56 11.93 -1.50
N ARG A 61 -13.94 12.97 -2.04
CA ARG A 61 -12.51 13.25 -1.89
C ARG A 61 -12.04 13.30 -0.44
N ASP A 62 -12.79 13.96 0.45
CA ASP A 62 -12.38 14.09 1.86
C ASP A 62 -12.41 12.73 2.57
N LEU A 63 -13.46 11.95 2.33
CA LEU A 63 -13.59 10.60 2.86
C LEU A 63 -12.52 9.68 2.25
N ALA A 64 -12.31 9.77 0.93
CA ALA A 64 -11.31 8.99 0.22
C ALA A 64 -9.87 9.32 0.68
N THR A 65 -9.59 10.60 0.95
CA THR A 65 -8.29 11.04 1.50
C THR A 65 -8.08 10.49 2.91
N GLY A 66 -9.09 10.57 3.77
CA GLY A 66 -9.03 10.00 5.13
C GLY A 66 -8.85 8.48 5.11
N ALA A 67 -9.59 7.78 4.25
CA ALA A 67 -9.47 6.34 4.09
C ALA A 67 -8.10 5.92 3.53
N LEU A 68 -7.57 6.67 2.56
CA LEU A 68 -6.23 6.44 2.02
C LEU A 68 -5.16 6.65 3.10
N PHE A 69 -5.25 7.75 3.86
CA PHE A 69 -4.31 8.04 4.94
C PHE A 69 -4.30 6.95 6.00
N ALA A 70 -5.48 6.53 6.46
CA ALA A 70 -5.62 5.45 7.45
C ALA A 70 -5.13 4.09 6.90
N GLY A 71 -5.51 3.76 5.67
CA GLY A 71 -5.12 2.52 5.00
C GLY A 71 -3.60 2.43 4.76
N GLU A 72 -2.99 3.51 4.28
CA GLU A 72 -1.54 3.55 4.07
C GLU A 72 -0.77 3.60 5.39
N GLY A 73 -1.30 4.28 6.42
CA GLY A 73 -0.72 4.24 7.77
C GLY A 73 -0.71 2.83 8.35
N LEU A 74 -1.81 2.10 8.23
CA LEU A 74 -1.90 0.70 8.65
C LEU A 74 -0.95 -0.19 7.84
N SER A 75 -0.90 0.00 6.52
CA SER A 75 -0.01 -0.75 5.63
C SER A 75 1.47 -0.49 5.94
N ALA A 76 1.84 0.73 6.33
CA ALA A 76 3.20 1.03 6.78
C ALA A 76 3.58 0.23 8.03
N VAL A 77 2.69 0.16 9.01
CA VAL A 77 2.91 -0.61 10.26
C VAL A 77 2.99 -2.11 9.97
N VAL A 78 2.04 -2.64 9.19
CA VAL A 78 2.00 -4.07 8.83
C VAL A 78 3.20 -4.44 7.97
N GLY A 79 3.53 -3.61 6.96
CA GLY A 79 4.67 -3.84 6.08
C GLY A 79 6.00 -3.81 6.82
N ALA A 80 6.20 -2.83 7.72
CA ALA A 80 7.41 -2.76 8.54
C ALA A 80 7.51 -3.95 9.51
N GLY A 81 6.41 -4.30 10.19
CA GLY A 81 6.38 -5.44 11.10
C GLY A 81 6.65 -6.77 10.39
N GLY A 82 5.99 -6.98 9.24
CA GLY A 82 6.20 -8.17 8.42
C GLY A 82 7.63 -8.27 7.87
N LEU A 83 8.20 -7.15 7.43
CA LEU A 83 9.59 -7.11 6.97
C LEU A 83 10.58 -7.44 8.08
N ILE A 84 10.43 -6.86 9.25
CA ILE A 84 11.29 -7.12 10.42
C ILE A 84 11.18 -8.61 10.82
N GLN A 85 9.96 -9.14 10.91
CA GLN A 85 9.72 -10.54 11.27
C GLN A 85 10.36 -11.49 10.25
N SER A 86 10.22 -11.20 8.95
CA SER A 86 10.80 -12.02 7.87
C SER A 86 12.33 -12.01 7.90
N ILE A 87 12.93 -10.85 8.18
CA ILE A 87 14.39 -10.74 8.31
C ILE A 87 14.88 -11.56 9.52
N ILE A 88 14.21 -11.44 10.67
CA ILE A 88 14.56 -12.19 11.88
C ILE A 88 14.43 -13.70 11.61
N HIS A 89 13.34 -14.13 10.96
CA HIS A 89 13.11 -15.53 10.60
C HIS A 89 14.22 -16.08 9.70
N ASN A 90 14.58 -15.36 8.65
CA ASN A 90 15.63 -15.75 7.72
C ASN A 90 17.01 -15.86 8.40
N ILE A 91 17.32 -14.93 9.30
CA ILE A 91 18.59 -14.98 10.07
C ILE A 91 18.59 -16.19 11.02
N SER A 92 17.47 -16.46 11.70
CA SER A 92 17.38 -17.52 12.71
C SER A 92 17.41 -18.92 12.12
N ASN A 93 16.82 -19.10 10.90
CA ASN A 93 16.66 -20.43 10.31
C ASN A 93 17.66 -20.72 9.19
N ALA A 94 18.53 -19.77 8.84
CA ALA A 94 19.46 -19.83 7.69
C ALA A 94 18.78 -20.14 6.34
N ASP A 95 17.46 -19.93 6.26
CA ASP A 95 16.64 -20.09 5.06
C ASP A 95 16.30 -18.72 4.47
N MET A 96 16.53 -18.53 3.18
CA MET A 96 16.22 -17.27 2.50
C MET A 96 14.83 -17.29 1.85
N GLU A 97 13.81 -17.03 2.64
CA GLU A 97 12.46 -16.80 2.11
C GLU A 97 12.31 -15.33 1.65
N MET A 98 12.52 -15.08 0.36
CA MET A 98 12.48 -13.72 -0.21
C MET A 98 11.05 -13.19 -0.41
N ALA A 99 10.05 -14.04 -0.60
CA ALA A 99 8.69 -13.63 -0.92
C ALA A 99 8.03 -12.76 0.18
N PRO A 100 8.08 -13.12 1.48
CA PRO A 100 7.53 -12.25 2.52
C PRO A 100 8.33 -10.96 2.72
N VAL A 101 9.65 -11.00 2.50
CA VAL A 101 10.51 -9.80 2.53
C VAL A 101 10.09 -8.81 1.44
N LEU A 102 9.91 -9.29 0.20
CA LEU A 102 9.48 -8.46 -0.92
C LEU A 102 8.07 -7.92 -0.72
N ALA A 103 7.14 -8.72 -0.20
CA ALA A 103 5.78 -8.27 0.10
C ALA A 103 5.77 -7.14 1.14
N GLY A 104 6.48 -7.31 2.25
CA GLY A 104 6.62 -6.28 3.28
C GLY A 104 7.26 -5.00 2.76
N LEU A 105 8.31 -5.13 1.92
CA LEU A 105 8.97 -4.01 1.29
C LEU A 105 8.04 -3.24 0.33
N LEU A 106 7.29 -3.95 -0.51
CA LEU A 106 6.32 -3.34 -1.44
C LEU A 106 5.24 -2.55 -0.68
N MET A 107 4.67 -3.13 0.37
CA MET A 107 3.68 -2.45 1.22
C MET A 107 4.26 -1.18 1.85
N LEU A 108 5.46 -1.28 2.43
CA LEU A 108 6.09 -0.17 3.12
C LEU A 108 6.47 0.96 2.17
N VAL A 109 7.10 0.65 1.04
CA VAL A 109 7.52 1.65 0.05
C VAL A 109 6.31 2.41 -0.51
N GLN A 110 5.25 1.71 -0.88
CA GLN A 110 4.03 2.37 -1.35
C GLN A 110 3.43 3.25 -0.26
N ALA A 111 3.27 2.74 0.96
CA ALA A 111 2.68 3.47 2.06
C ALA A 111 3.44 4.77 2.36
N VAL A 112 4.77 4.73 2.43
CA VAL A 112 5.60 5.91 2.64
C VAL A 112 5.44 6.93 1.51
N LEU A 113 5.47 6.48 0.25
CA LEU A 113 5.31 7.37 -0.91
C LEU A 113 3.92 7.99 -0.96
N ALA A 114 2.86 7.22 -0.68
CA ALA A 114 1.48 7.71 -0.68
C ALA A 114 1.26 8.72 0.47
N LEU A 115 1.74 8.44 1.67
CA LEU A 115 1.66 9.36 2.81
C LEU A 115 2.42 10.66 2.53
N LEU A 116 3.62 10.59 1.97
CA LEU A 116 4.38 11.78 1.55
C LEU A 116 3.61 12.58 0.50
N PHE A 117 3.00 11.91 -0.48
CA PHE A 117 2.18 12.57 -1.50
C PHE A 117 1.00 13.30 -0.87
N LEU A 118 0.28 12.67 0.05
CA LEU A 118 -0.85 13.30 0.75
C LEU A 118 -0.41 14.50 1.57
N LEU A 119 0.67 14.39 2.34
CA LEU A 119 1.19 15.48 3.17
C LEU A 119 1.65 16.67 2.32
N VAL A 120 2.35 16.42 1.22
CA VAL A 120 2.80 17.49 0.32
C VAL A 120 1.62 18.15 -0.38
N THR A 121 0.65 17.36 -0.86
CA THR A 121 -0.52 17.89 -1.58
C THR A 121 -1.43 18.68 -0.65
N ASP A 122 -1.62 18.24 0.59
CA ASP A 122 -2.44 18.98 1.57
C ASP A 122 -1.76 20.30 2.00
N ARG A 123 -0.45 20.31 2.16
CA ARG A 123 0.32 21.54 2.46
C ARG A 123 0.32 22.56 1.33
N LEU A 124 0.25 22.10 0.08
CA LEU A 124 0.23 22.96 -1.10
C LEU A 124 -1.17 23.46 -1.47
N ARG A 125 -2.23 22.95 -0.83
CA ARG A 125 -3.57 23.49 -1.00
C ARG A 125 -3.65 24.87 -0.32
N PRO A 126 -3.97 25.96 -1.05
CA PRO A 126 -4.34 27.19 -0.40
C PRO A 126 -5.56 26.86 0.47
N ARG A 127 -5.46 27.10 1.77
CA ARG A 127 -6.63 27.17 2.64
C ARG A 127 -7.52 28.25 2.04
N VAL A 128 -8.53 27.85 1.30
CA VAL A 128 -9.63 28.74 0.96
C VAL A 128 -10.28 29.04 2.30
N ASN A 129 -9.81 30.11 2.93
CA ASN A 129 -10.45 30.67 4.12
C ASN A 129 -11.87 30.99 3.71
N GLY A 130 -12.82 30.16 4.12
CA GLY A 130 -14.23 30.48 4.15
C GLY A 130 -14.44 31.70 5.04
N ARG A 131 -14.19 32.89 4.50
CA ARG A 131 -14.70 34.18 4.97
C ARG A 131 -15.38 34.81 3.79
N SER A 132 -16.61 34.46 3.60
CA SER A 132 -17.66 35.34 3.15
C SER A 132 -18.93 34.94 3.89
N ALA A 133 -18.92 35.21 5.18
CA ALA A 133 -20.12 35.49 5.88
C ALA A 133 -20.30 37.02 5.71
N VAL A 134 -21.27 37.44 4.96
CA VAL A 134 -22.30 38.44 5.27
C VAL A 134 -23.32 38.43 4.14
#